data_9aad1e861501fb1d249993b4de6c8761
#
_entry.id   9aad1e861501fb1d249993b4de6c8761
#
_cell.length_a   1.000
_cell.length_b   1.000
_cell.length_c   1.000
_cell.angle_alpha   90.00
_cell.angle_beta   90.00
_cell.angle_gamma   90.00
#
_symmetry.space_group_name_H-M   'P 1'
#
loop_
_entity.id
_entity.type
_entity.pdbx_description
1 polymer ?
#
loop_
_entity_poly.entity_id
_entity_poly.type
_entity_poly.pdbx_seq_one_letter_code
_entity_poly.pdbx_strand_id
1 'polypeptide(L)'
;MLKQDIWEMTVSFIISQRKSIPAIKTSIERLCELCGDKISDHDYAFPTPIRILSADKDKLASCGLGYRLPYILSAAETFYSDPCLIKNLKKLDDDTLFEELKKMQGVGDKVASCIALFGFHRLNFFPKDVWIIRALNEHYPNGFDMELYAPYNGVIQQYIFYAYRNAHK
;
A
#
# COMPACT_ATOMS: atom_id res chain seq x y z
N MET A 1 -2.58 13.15 8.54
CA MET A 1 -2.66 12.02 7.58
C MET A 1 -3.91 11.23 7.88
N LEU A 2 -4.71 10.87 6.86
CA LEU A 2 -5.93 10.08 7.05
C LEU A 2 -5.58 8.60 7.23
N LYS A 3 -6.30 7.95 8.13
CA LYS A 3 -6.30 6.49 8.25
C LYS A 3 -7.17 5.92 7.13
N GLN A 4 -6.62 4.95 6.41
CA GLN A 4 -7.30 4.33 5.27
C GLN A 4 -7.67 2.88 5.57
N ASP A 5 -8.44 2.26 4.68
CA ASP A 5 -8.78 0.84 4.82
C ASP A 5 -7.55 -0.04 4.62
N ILE A 6 -7.37 -1.03 5.51
CA ILE A 6 -6.17 -1.87 5.53
C ILE A 6 -6.12 -2.78 4.30
N TRP A 7 -7.26 -3.34 3.89
CA TRP A 7 -7.33 -4.21 2.73
C TRP A 7 -7.04 -3.44 1.44
N GLU A 8 -7.70 -2.29 1.26
CA GLU A 8 -7.47 -1.40 0.12
C GLU A 8 -6.01 -0.97 0.04
N MET A 9 -5.39 -0.57 1.16
CA MET A 9 -3.98 -0.20 1.20
C MET A 9 -3.07 -1.37 0.86
N THR A 10 -3.37 -2.58 1.35
CA THR A 10 -2.57 -3.77 1.02
C THR A 10 -2.54 -4.00 -0.49
N VAL A 11 -3.69 -4.07 -1.14
CA VAL A 11 -3.77 -4.30 -2.58
C VAL A 11 -3.16 -3.14 -3.37
N SER A 12 -3.49 -1.90 -2.99
CA SER A 12 -3.00 -0.69 -3.69
C SER A 12 -1.47 -0.58 -3.64
N PHE A 13 -0.84 -0.89 -2.51
CA PHE A 13 0.62 -0.87 -2.41
C PHE A 13 1.28 -2.08 -3.09
N ILE A 14 0.64 -3.23 -3.17
CA ILE A 14 1.08 -4.34 -4.04
C ILE A 14 1.03 -3.89 -5.51
N ILE A 15 -0.05 -3.25 -5.96
CA ILE A 15 -0.19 -2.71 -7.32
C ILE A 15 0.88 -1.65 -7.61
N SER A 16 1.25 -0.84 -6.63
CA SER A 16 2.17 0.30 -6.80
C SER A 16 3.59 -0.06 -7.21
N GLN A 17 4.01 -1.30 -6.99
CA GLN A 17 5.38 -1.74 -7.25
C GLN A 17 5.79 -1.51 -8.71
N ARG A 18 6.90 -0.78 -8.94
CA ARG A 18 7.43 -0.45 -10.27
C ARG A 18 6.40 0.15 -11.25
N LYS A 19 5.49 0.98 -10.73
CA LYS A 19 4.48 1.69 -11.55
C LYS A 19 4.51 3.18 -11.28
N SER A 20 4.17 3.96 -12.29
CA SER A 20 3.88 5.39 -12.13
C SER A 20 2.52 5.59 -11.43
N ILE A 21 2.34 6.71 -10.76
CA ILE A 21 1.08 7.02 -10.06
C ILE A 21 -0.14 6.98 -10.99
N PRO A 22 -0.11 7.54 -12.21
CA PRO A 22 -1.21 7.40 -13.15
C PRO A 22 -1.55 5.94 -13.47
N ALA A 23 -0.51 5.10 -13.70
CA ALA A 23 -0.72 3.69 -14.01
C ALA A 23 -1.26 2.89 -12.79
N ILE A 24 -0.89 3.27 -11.56
CA ILE A 24 -1.46 2.71 -10.33
C ILE A 24 -2.95 3.03 -10.26
N LYS A 25 -3.31 4.31 -10.42
CA LYS A 25 -4.70 4.78 -10.40
C LYS A 25 -5.54 4.03 -11.42
N THR A 26 -5.11 3.97 -12.67
CA THR A 26 -5.83 3.24 -13.74
C THR A 26 -6.02 1.76 -13.40
N SER A 27 -5.01 1.09 -12.82
CA SER A 27 -5.14 -0.33 -12.45
C SER A 27 -6.13 -0.54 -11.30
N ILE A 28 -6.16 0.36 -10.32
CA ILE A 28 -7.11 0.31 -9.19
C ILE A 28 -8.53 0.56 -9.70
N GLU A 29 -8.73 1.59 -10.53
CA GLU A 29 -10.03 1.91 -11.11
C GLU A 29 -10.59 0.73 -11.92
N ARG A 30 -9.80 0.12 -12.81
CA ARG A 30 -10.21 -1.06 -13.57
C ARG A 30 -10.55 -2.25 -12.67
N LEU A 31 -9.81 -2.44 -11.58
CA LEU A 31 -10.12 -3.49 -10.61
C LEU A 31 -11.44 -3.22 -9.89
N CYS A 32 -11.71 -1.96 -9.51
CA CYS A 32 -12.98 -1.54 -8.92
C CYS A 32 -14.15 -1.71 -9.90
N GLU A 33 -14.01 -1.29 -11.15
CA GLU A 33 -15.02 -1.46 -12.20
C GLU A 33 -15.33 -2.95 -12.46
N LEU A 34 -14.31 -3.81 -12.42
CA LEU A 34 -14.47 -5.24 -12.68
C LEU A 34 -15.12 -6.00 -11.51
N CYS A 35 -14.75 -5.68 -10.29
CA CYS A 35 -15.05 -6.51 -9.11
C CYS A 35 -15.77 -5.75 -7.99
N GLY A 36 -15.82 -4.42 -8.02
CA GLY A 36 -16.43 -3.59 -6.99
C GLY A 36 -17.94 -3.43 -7.18
N ASP A 37 -18.64 -3.06 -6.11
CA ASP A 37 -20.05 -2.71 -6.18
C ASP A 37 -20.21 -1.30 -6.72
N LYS A 38 -21.16 -1.09 -7.64
CA LYS A 38 -21.43 0.23 -8.23
C LYS A 38 -21.97 1.20 -7.16
N ILE A 39 -21.34 2.37 -7.02
CA ILE A 39 -21.75 3.43 -6.10
C ILE A 39 -22.50 4.54 -6.85
N SER A 40 -21.98 4.94 -8.02
CA SER A 40 -22.57 5.95 -8.89
C SER A 40 -22.42 5.53 -10.35
N ASP A 41 -22.78 6.41 -11.30
CA ASP A 41 -22.63 6.09 -12.72
C ASP A 41 -21.18 5.88 -13.16
N HIS A 42 -20.23 6.44 -12.43
CA HIS A 42 -18.81 6.39 -12.76
C HIS A 42 -17.92 5.85 -11.63
N ASP A 43 -18.49 5.57 -10.45
CA ASP A 43 -17.72 5.17 -9.26
C ASP A 43 -18.09 3.77 -8.79
N TYR A 44 -17.08 3.01 -8.43
CA TYR A 44 -17.18 1.65 -7.89
C TYR A 44 -16.44 1.55 -6.57
N ALA A 45 -17.01 0.83 -5.60
CA ALA A 45 -16.37 0.51 -4.35
C ALA A 45 -15.10 -0.33 -4.59
N PHE A 46 -14.14 -0.22 -3.69
CA PHE A 46 -13.00 -1.13 -3.70
C PHE A 46 -13.50 -2.57 -3.45
N PRO A 47 -13.11 -3.55 -4.28
CA PRO A 47 -13.65 -4.91 -4.20
C PRO A 47 -13.21 -5.62 -2.92
N THR A 48 -14.13 -6.37 -2.32
CA THR A 48 -13.81 -7.26 -1.20
C THR A 48 -12.92 -8.42 -1.64
N PRO A 49 -12.19 -9.08 -0.70
CA PRO A 49 -11.35 -10.23 -1.03
C PRO A 49 -12.10 -11.31 -1.82
N ILE A 50 -13.31 -11.68 -1.41
CA ILE A 50 -14.08 -12.71 -2.10
C ILE A 50 -14.51 -12.31 -3.52
N ARG A 51 -14.76 -11.03 -3.78
CA ARG A 51 -15.08 -10.53 -5.11
C ARG A 51 -13.88 -10.70 -6.06
N ILE A 52 -12.67 -10.43 -5.58
CA ILE A 52 -11.43 -10.66 -6.36
C ILE A 52 -11.23 -12.16 -6.62
N LEU A 53 -11.39 -13.01 -5.61
CA LEU A 53 -11.21 -14.46 -5.72
C LEU A 53 -12.22 -15.12 -6.68
N SER A 54 -13.44 -14.57 -6.75
CA SER A 54 -14.51 -15.07 -7.62
C SER A 54 -14.46 -14.53 -9.05
N ALA A 55 -13.58 -13.57 -9.32
CA ALA A 55 -13.48 -12.96 -10.62
C ALA A 55 -12.71 -13.84 -11.62
N ASP A 56 -13.03 -13.68 -12.89
CA ASP A 56 -12.32 -14.34 -13.99
C ASP A 56 -10.85 -13.87 -14.04
N LYS A 57 -9.91 -14.81 -14.10
CA LYS A 57 -8.48 -14.51 -14.05
C LYS A 57 -7.98 -13.73 -15.26
N ASP A 58 -8.55 -13.98 -16.45
CA ASP A 58 -8.13 -13.28 -17.67
C ASP A 58 -8.62 -11.82 -17.63
N LYS A 59 -9.81 -11.59 -17.10
CA LYS A 59 -10.33 -10.24 -16.84
C LYS A 59 -9.50 -9.51 -15.79
N LEU A 60 -9.12 -10.16 -14.70
CA LEU A 60 -8.19 -9.57 -13.70
C LEU A 60 -6.85 -9.21 -14.33
N ALA A 61 -6.30 -10.07 -15.19
CA ALA A 61 -5.05 -9.78 -15.90
C ALA A 61 -5.17 -8.52 -16.77
N SER A 62 -6.35 -8.28 -17.39
CA SER A 62 -6.62 -7.09 -18.20
C SER A 62 -6.65 -5.77 -17.41
N CYS A 63 -6.77 -5.81 -16.07
CA CYS A 63 -6.67 -4.62 -15.22
C CYS A 63 -5.24 -4.04 -15.11
N GLY A 64 -4.27 -4.63 -15.83
CA GLY A 64 -2.90 -4.16 -15.86
C GLY A 64 -2.11 -4.54 -14.60
N LEU A 65 -2.48 -5.61 -13.92
CA LEU A 65 -1.84 -6.08 -12.68
C LEU A 65 -0.48 -6.76 -12.95
N GLY A 66 -0.34 -7.41 -14.11
CA GLY A 66 0.88 -8.09 -14.52
C GLY A 66 1.33 -9.14 -13.49
N TYR A 67 2.64 -9.18 -13.19
CA TYR A 67 3.22 -10.14 -12.24
C TYR A 67 2.70 -9.99 -10.80
N ARG A 68 1.93 -8.94 -10.51
CA ARG A 68 1.35 -8.68 -9.18
C ARG A 68 0.04 -9.42 -8.95
N LEU A 69 -0.59 -9.91 -10.02
CA LEU A 69 -1.85 -10.66 -9.91
C LEU A 69 -1.77 -11.84 -8.94
N PRO A 70 -0.75 -12.73 -8.99
CA PRO A 70 -0.60 -13.78 -7.99
C PRO A 70 -0.50 -13.26 -6.55
N TYR A 71 0.17 -12.11 -6.33
CA TYR A 71 0.32 -11.52 -5.00
C TYR A 71 -1.02 -10.98 -4.46
N ILE A 72 -1.81 -10.37 -5.34
CA ILE A 72 -3.15 -9.85 -5.00
C ILE A 72 -4.09 -11.01 -4.67
N LEU A 73 -4.05 -12.10 -5.44
CA LEU A 73 -4.85 -13.30 -5.17
C LEU A 73 -4.45 -13.94 -3.83
N SER A 74 -3.14 -14.09 -3.56
CA SER A 74 -2.65 -14.61 -2.29
C SER A 74 -3.05 -13.72 -1.10
N ALA A 75 -2.96 -12.39 -1.25
CA ALA A 75 -3.45 -11.46 -0.24
C ALA A 75 -4.97 -11.62 -0.03
N ALA A 76 -5.75 -11.75 -1.12
CA ALA A 76 -7.20 -11.95 -1.04
C ALA A 76 -7.56 -13.25 -0.31
N GLU A 77 -6.84 -14.35 -0.56
CA GLU A 77 -6.99 -15.61 0.16
C GLU A 77 -6.70 -15.44 1.65
N THR A 78 -5.61 -14.75 2.00
CA THR A 78 -5.22 -14.50 3.39
C THR A 78 -6.29 -13.71 4.14
N PHE A 79 -6.79 -12.62 3.54
CA PHE A 79 -7.82 -11.77 4.17
C PHE A 79 -9.20 -12.44 4.23
N TYR A 80 -9.51 -13.33 3.27
CA TYR A 80 -10.77 -14.05 3.23
C TYR A 80 -10.81 -15.21 4.21
N SER A 81 -9.71 -15.97 4.33
CA SER A 81 -9.62 -17.16 5.17
C SER A 81 -9.52 -16.88 6.67
N ASP A 82 -9.01 -15.70 7.07
CA ASP A 82 -8.93 -15.29 8.48
C ASP A 82 -9.71 -14.01 8.76
N PRO A 83 -10.99 -14.10 9.16
CA PRO A 83 -11.80 -12.95 9.55
C PRO A 83 -11.23 -12.15 10.73
N CYS A 84 -10.34 -12.75 11.52
CA CYS A 84 -9.70 -12.11 12.66
C CYS A 84 -8.35 -11.48 12.33
N LEU A 85 -7.83 -11.67 11.11
CA LEU A 85 -6.51 -11.20 10.67
C LEU A 85 -6.25 -9.75 11.08
N ILE A 86 -7.10 -8.82 10.61
CA ILE A 86 -6.94 -7.39 10.88
C ILE A 86 -6.97 -7.10 12.39
N LYS A 87 -7.89 -7.75 13.13
CA LYS A 87 -7.99 -7.57 14.58
C LYS A 87 -6.74 -8.05 15.31
N ASN A 88 -6.15 -9.15 14.85
CA ASN A 88 -4.94 -9.71 15.42
C ASN A 88 -3.72 -8.84 15.09
N LEU A 89 -3.56 -8.44 13.83
CA LEU A 89 -2.47 -7.56 13.40
C LEU A 89 -2.48 -6.20 14.12
N LYS A 90 -3.65 -5.63 14.40
CA LYS A 90 -3.78 -4.36 15.14
C LYS A 90 -3.24 -4.40 16.56
N LYS A 91 -3.14 -5.59 17.18
CA LYS A 91 -2.65 -5.76 18.56
C LYS A 91 -1.13 -5.85 18.66
N LEU A 92 -0.45 -6.07 17.53
CA LEU A 92 1.00 -6.22 17.47
C LEU A 92 1.68 -4.86 17.68
N ASP A 93 2.88 -4.89 18.26
CA ASP A 93 3.81 -3.78 18.22
C ASP A 93 4.28 -3.53 16.77
N ASP A 94 5.00 -2.42 16.56
CA ASP A 94 5.39 -1.99 15.21
C ASP A 94 6.36 -2.97 14.53
N ASP A 95 7.32 -3.52 15.26
CA ASP A 95 8.32 -4.44 14.71
C ASP A 95 7.68 -5.76 14.33
N THR A 96 6.88 -6.33 15.22
CA THR A 96 6.15 -7.57 14.98
C THR A 96 5.14 -7.41 13.83
N LEU A 97 4.40 -6.29 13.79
CA LEU A 97 3.49 -5.98 12.69
C LEU A 97 4.23 -5.93 11.34
N PHE A 98 5.40 -5.27 11.31
CA PHE A 98 6.21 -5.15 10.10
C PHE A 98 6.63 -6.53 9.57
N GLU A 99 7.14 -7.41 10.43
CA GLU A 99 7.54 -8.75 10.03
C GLU A 99 6.35 -9.63 9.61
N GLU A 100 5.20 -9.50 10.27
CA GLU A 100 3.97 -10.22 9.85
C GLU A 100 3.48 -9.75 8.47
N LEU A 101 3.51 -8.45 8.19
CA LEU A 101 3.15 -7.93 6.87
C LEU A 101 4.08 -8.44 5.77
N LYS A 102 5.37 -8.59 6.05
CA LYS A 102 6.37 -9.11 5.09
C LYS A 102 6.19 -10.60 4.75
N LYS A 103 5.47 -11.36 5.57
CA LYS A 103 5.13 -12.76 5.24
C LYS A 103 4.14 -12.87 4.07
N MET A 104 3.40 -11.81 3.77
CA MET A 104 2.50 -11.80 2.63
C MET A 104 3.29 -11.82 1.32
N GLN A 105 2.87 -12.65 0.38
CA GLN A 105 3.55 -12.77 -0.91
C GLN A 105 3.60 -11.44 -1.66
N GLY A 106 4.78 -11.03 -2.07
CA GLY A 106 5.01 -9.78 -2.80
C GLY A 106 5.07 -8.52 -1.91
N VAL A 107 5.06 -8.68 -0.59
CA VAL A 107 5.22 -7.58 0.36
C VAL A 107 6.65 -7.55 0.87
N GLY A 108 7.44 -6.60 0.38
CA GLY A 108 8.77 -6.28 0.89
C GLY A 108 8.73 -5.07 1.83
N ASP A 109 9.90 -4.65 2.34
CA ASP A 109 10.05 -3.60 3.35
C ASP A 109 9.28 -2.31 3.03
N LYS A 110 9.40 -1.81 1.78
CA LYS A 110 8.70 -0.58 1.37
C LYS A 110 7.18 -0.75 1.41
N VAL A 111 6.66 -1.88 0.92
CA VAL A 111 5.21 -2.15 0.88
C VAL A 111 4.67 -2.35 2.29
N ALA A 112 5.36 -3.13 3.14
CA ALA A 112 5.01 -3.33 4.54
C ALA A 112 4.95 -2.00 5.30
N SER A 113 5.98 -1.15 5.15
CA SER A 113 6.01 0.19 5.76
C SER A 113 4.83 1.07 5.29
N CYS A 114 4.46 1.00 4.01
CA CYS A 114 3.31 1.74 3.50
C CYS A 114 1.99 1.22 4.08
N ILE A 115 1.79 -0.10 4.15
CA ILE A 115 0.59 -0.70 4.73
C ILE A 115 0.49 -0.32 6.22
N ALA A 116 1.59 -0.43 6.97
CA ALA A 116 1.64 -0.03 8.37
C ALA A 116 1.29 1.46 8.57
N LEU A 117 1.89 2.33 7.75
CA LEU A 117 1.67 3.77 7.83
C LEU A 117 0.23 4.18 7.48
N PHE A 118 -0.28 3.77 6.32
CA PHE A 118 -1.56 4.27 5.80
C PHE A 118 -2.76 3.44 6.27
N GLY A 119 -2.63 2.11 6.33
CA GLY A 119 -3.71 1.21 6.74
C GLY A 119 -3.81 1.07 8.26
N PHE A 120 -2.71 0.73 8.94
CA PHE A 120 -2.71 0.58 10.39
C PHE A 120 -2.55 1.92 11.14
N HIS A 121 -2.23 3.00 10.42
CA HIS A 121 -2.01 4.34 10.97
C HIS A 121 -0.88 4.39 12.01
N ARG A 122 0.19 3.62 11.75
CA ARG A 122 1.42 3.59 12.55
C ARG A 122 2.34 4.70 12.07
N LEU A 123 2.19 5.90 12.64
CA LEU A 123 2.76 7.14 12.11
C LEU A 123 4.28 7.23 12.19
N ASN A 124 4.92 6.31 12.89
CA ASN A 124 6.38 6.25 12.99
C ASN A 124 7.04 5.50 11.81
N PHE A 125 6.29 4.77 10.99
CA PHE A 125 6.83 4.14 9.79
C PHE A 125 7.25 5.17 8.74
N PHE A 126 8.42 4.93 8.16
CA PHE A 126 9.04 5.83 7.17
C PHE A 126 9.32 5.07 5.87
N PRO A 127 8.33 4.88 4.97
CA PRO A 127 8.51 4.16 3.73
C PRO A 127 9.57 4.83 2.84
N LYS A 128 10.63 4.09 2.49
CA LYS A 128 11.71 4.57 1.61
C LYS A 128 11.45 4.11 0.18
N ASP A 129 10.86 4.97 -0.64
CA ASP A 129 10.79 4.79 -2.09
C ASP A 129 11.96 5.49 -2.80
N VAL A 130 11.99 5.38 -4.12
CA VAL A 130 13.06 5.99 -4.94
C VAL A 130 13.16 7.51 -4.74
N TRP A 131 12.03 8.20 -4.57
CA TRP A 131 12.01 9.65 -4.37
C TRP A 131 12.54 10.03 -3.00
N ILE A 132 12.11 9.31 -1.97
CA ILE A 132 12.61 9.52 -0.60
C ILE A 132 14.11 9.21 -0.50
N ILE A 133 14.57 8.10 -1.11
CA ILE A 133 16.01 7.77 -1.10
C ILE A 133 16.82 8.89 -1.77
N ARG A 134 16.37 9.42 -2.90
CA ARG A 134 17.03 10.55 -3.57
C ARG A 134 17.03 11.80 -2.71
N ALA A 135 15.87 12.17 -2.16
CA ALA A 135 15.75 13.34 -1.29
C ALA A 135 16.66 13.24 -0.06
N LEU A 136 16.74 12.07 0.56
CA LEU A 136 17.61 11.87 1.72
C LEU A 136 19.08 11.96 1.36
N ASN A 137 19.51 11.37 0.24
CA ASN A 137 20.89 11.43 -0.21
C ASN A 137 21.33 12.88 -0.57
N GLU A 138 20.42 13.67 -1.14
CA GLU A 138 20.70 15.03 -1.58
C GLU A 138 20.69 16.04 -0.43
N HIS A 139 19.70 15.96 0.45
CA HIS A 139 19.47 16.98 1.47
C HIS A 139 19.89 16.58 2.90
N TYR A 140 20.14 15.30 3.12
CA TYR A 140 20.52 14.75 4.44
C TYR A 140 21.77 13.85 4.35
N PRO A 141 22.91 14.35 3.80
CA PRO A 141 24.10 13.52 3.58
C PRO A 141 24.70 12.93 4.85
N ASN A 142 24.45 13.58 6.00
CA ASN A 142 24.89 13.10 7.32
C ASN A 142 23.87 12.19 8.03
N GLY A 143 22.81 11.78 7.31
CA GLY A 143 21.70 10.99 7.86
C GLY A 143 20.48 11.83 8.23
N PHE A 144 19.33 11.17 8.25
CA PHE A 144 18.07 11.76 8.69
C PHE A 144 17.80 11.34 10.13
N ASP A 145 17.61 12.31 11.01
CA ASP A 145 17.36 12.05 12.42
C ASP A 145 15.89 11.62 12.62
N MET A 146 15.68 10.31 12.77
CA MET A 146 14.36 9.73 13.00
C MET A 146 13.82 9.98 14.42
N GLU A 147 14.70 10.20 15.40
CA GLU A 147 14.29 10.43 16.79
C GLU A 147 13.66 11.82 16.96
N LEU A 148 14.16 12.79 16.21
CA LEU A 148 13.67 14.18 16.22
C LEU A 148 12.17 14.29 15.86
N TYR A 149 11.70 13.41 15.00
CA TYR A 149 10.32 13.48 14.49
C TYR A 149 9.41 12.37 15.03
N ALA A 150 9.94 11.49 15.88
CA ALA A 150 9.12 10.42 16.48
C ALA A 150 8.00 11.03 17.35
N PRO A 151 6.80 10.47 17.34
CA PRO A 151 6.35 9.28 16.60
C PRO A 151 5.75 9.59 15.20
N TYR A 152 6.08 10.74 14.60
CA TYR A 152 5.44 11.23 13.37
C TYR A 152 6.32 11.15 12.12
N ASN A 153 7.30 10.25 12.13
CA ASN A 153 8.25 10.08 11.03
C ASN A 153 7.58 9.91 9.66
N GLY A 154 6.48 9.14 9.59
CA GLY A 154 5.72 8.96 8.37
C GLY A 154 4.99 10.20 7.87
N VAL A 155 4.64 11.12 8.76
CA VAL A 155 4.06 12.42 8.37
C VAL A 155 5.14 13.27 7.71
N ILE A 156 6.33 13.34 8.33
CA ILE A 156 7.48 14.07 7.76
C ILE A 156 7.89 13.46 6.43
N GLN A 157 7.90 12.13 6.32
CA GLN A 157 8.18 11.44 5.06
C GLN A 157 7.24 11.91 3.93
N GLN A 158 5.95 12.12 4.21
CA GLN A 158 5.01 12.62 3.20
C GLN A 158 5.30 14.07 2.78
N TYR A 159 5.73 14.94 3.71
CA TYR A 159 6.18 16.28 3.35
C TYR A 159 7.43 16.26 2.48
N ILE A 160 8.43 15.45 2.81
CA ILE A 160 9.65 15.27 2.00
C ILE A 160 9.27 14.75 0.62
N PHE A 161 8.45 13.71 0.54
CA PHE A 161 7.99 13.13 -0.74
C PHE A 161 7.30 14.17 -1.62
N TYR A 162 6.35 14.92 -1.05
CA TYR A 162 5.59 15.94 -1.77
C TYR A 162 6.50 17.07 -2.28
N ALA A 163 7.34 17.61 -1.41
CA ALA A 163 8.23 18.70 -1.74
C ALA A 163 9.24 18.31 -2.82
N TYR A 164 9.95 17.18 -2.61
CA TYR A 164 10.99 16.71 -3.52
C TYR A 164 10.43 16.34 -4.89
N ARG A 165 9.32 15.61 -4.93
CA ARG A 165 8.68 15.21 -6.19
C ARG A 165 8.16 16.41 -6.99
N ASN A 166 7.65 17.46 -6.35
CA ASN A 166 7.16 18.64 -7.06
C ASN A 166 8.30 19.53 -7.59
N ALA A 167 9.44 19.54 -6.91
CA ALA A 167 10.64 20.24 -7.38
C ALA A 167 11.31 19.55 -8.59
N HIS A 168 11.02 18.27 -8.85
CA HIS A 168 11.67 17.46 -9.88
C HIS A 168 10.68 16.87 -10.91
N LYS A 169 9.53 17.52 -11.10
CA LYS A 169 8.56 17.18 -12.16
C LYS A 169 8.95 17.73 -13.51
#